data_c6c979c2ea025b1f59e147ea6a6ba56a
#
_entry.id   c6c979c2ea025b1f59e147ea6a6ba56a
#
_cell.length_a   1.000
_cell.length_b   1.000
_cell.length_c   1.000
_cell.angle_alpha   90.00
_cell.angle_beta   90.00
_cell.angle_gamma   90.00
#
_symmetry.space_group_name_H-M   'P 1'
#
loop_
_entity.id
_entity.type
_entity.pdbx_description
1 polymer ?
#
loop_
_entity_poly.entity_id
_entity_poly.type
_entity_poly.pdbx_seq_one_letter_code
_entity_poly.pdbx_strand_id
1 'polypeptide(L)'
;MIEFIPLEYYTKFYYFIVLFVVFITFINSKVAFLQDRNNLKNLSLVGFLLLFFILIYMGLRPVSGKYFGDTSTYSFIFNDYKTDNIQSRDNVEYSFRFLLQICSKIMGVNAFFFVCAILYVMPLYYASKKIFNQYWFLAFIMLVTSMSFWSYGTNGIRNGLATSFFIYGLTKSTLRTQLIWFVIAFGFHKSVTLPILGFLLTLKFNTPRGFLIFWFSCIPFSLLIGSSFQNLISGVFEDDRLNSYFYNTTQLSEFSKIGFRWDFLAYSATGVFAGWYFIVKRKFEDKFYTKIYSIYVFANACWILVIKSAFSNRFAYLSWFMLGLIIVYPFLKQQFFKNQYAVLGTILGAYFTFTFILEVIIGYR
;
A
#
# COMPACT_ATOMS: atom_id res chain seq x y z
N MET A 1 3.52 -5.91 24.91
CA MET A 1 2.63 -6.38 23.81
C MET A 1 1.17 -6.16 24.20
N ILE A 2 0.29 -6.05 23.24
CA ILE A 2 -1.16 -5.93 23.46
C ILE A 2 -1.73 -7.35 23.47
N GLU A 3 -1.81 -7.97 24.65
CA GLU A 3 -2.18 -9.38 24.83
C GLU A 3 -3.62 -9.59 25.28
N PHE A 4 -4.30 -8.52 25.70
CA PHE A 4 -5.69 -8.59 26.18
C PHE A 4 -6.72 -8.77 25.06
N ILE A 5 -6.32 -8.61 23.78
CA ILE A 5 -7.17 -8.87 22.63
C ILE A 5 -6.78 -10.24 22.05
N PRO A 6 -7.72 -11.22 21.97
CA PRO A 6 -7.43 -12.50 21.35
C PRO A 6 -6.95 -12.34 19.91
N LEU A 7 -5.93 -13.10 19.50
CA LEU A 7 -5.28 -12.98 18.20
C LEU A 7 -6.24 -13.12 17.01
N GLU A 8 -7.27 -13.95 17.14
CA GLU A 8 -8.29 -14.18 16.12
C GLU A 8 -9.14 -12.94 15.82
N TYR A 9 -9.28 -12.02 16.80
CA TYR A 9 -10.03 -10.78 16.66
C TYR A 9 -9.12 -9.57 16.41
N TYR A 10 -7.80 -9.74 16.50
CA TYR A 10 -6.86 -8.62 16.47
C TYR A 10 -6.97 -7.79 15.18
N THR A 11 -6.95 -8.44 14.03
CA THR A 11 -7.13 -7.78 12.73
C THR A 11 -8.53 -7.16 12.60
N LYS A 12 -9.58 -7.87 13.04
CA LYS A 12 -10.95 -7.37 12.99
C LYS A 12 -11.13 -6.11 13.85
N PHE A 13 -10.55 -6.08 15.04
CA PHE A 13 -10.60 -4.92 15.93
C PHE A 13 -9.99 -3.67 15.28
N TYR A 14 -8.84 -3.81 14.61
CA TYR A 14 -8.27 -2.73 13.82
C TYR A 14 -9.28 -2.18 12.79
N TYR A 15 -9.89 -3.05 11.99
CA TYR A 15 -10.84 -2.63 10.97
C TYR A 15 -12.10 -2.00 11.56
N PHE A 16 -12.59 -2.43 12.72
CA PHE A 16 -13.73 -1.80 13.40
C PHE A 16 -13.39 -0.39 13.90
N ILE A 17 -12.21 -0.17 14.47
CA ILE A 17 -11.78 1.18 14.88
C ILE A 17 -11.64 2.10 13.66
N VAL A 18 -11.04 1.63 12.58
CA VAL A 18 -10.93 2.40 11.34
C VAL A 18 -12.31 2.68 10.74
N LEU A 19 -13.24 1.70 10.78
CA LEU A 19 -14.64 1.89 10.37
C LEU A 19 -15.31 3.03 11.14
N PHE A 20 -15.13 3.06 12.45
CA PHE A 20 -15.67 4.12 13.30
C PHE A 20 -15.11 5.50 12.92
N VAL A 21 -13.79 5.61 12.67
CA VAL A 21 -13.18 6.88 12.25
C VAL A 21 -13.66 7.29 10.86
N VAL A 22 -13.80 6.35 9.91
CA VAL A 22 -14.37 6.61 8.58
C VAL A 22 -15.82 7.08 8.69
N PHE A 23 -16.62 6.43 9.53
CA PHE A 23 -18.03 6.79 9.74
C PHE A 23 -18.19 8.20 10.33
N ILE A 24 -17.40 8.55 11.36
CA ILE A 24 -17.39 9.92 11.90
C ILE A 24 -16.97 10.93 10.83
N THR A 25 -15.93 10.62 10.05
CA THR A 25 -15.44 11.48 8.96
C THR A 25 -16.52 11.65 7.88
N PHE A 26 -17.24 10.59 7.55
CA PHE A 26 -18.36 10.62 6.61
C PHE A 26 -19.48 11.53 7.11
N ILE A 27 -19.95 11.36 8.35
CA ILE A 27 -21.00 12.22 8.93
C ILE A 27 -20.54 13.67 8.97
N ASN A 28 -19.32 13.93 9.46
CA ASN A 28 -18.77 15.28 9.51
C ASN A 28 -18.75 15.93 8.12
N SER A 29 -18.42 15.17 7.07
CA SER A 29 -18.39 15.67 5.70
C SER A 29 -19.75 16.11 5.16
N LYS A 30 -20.86 15.67 5.75
CA LYS A 30 -22.23 16.06 5.35
C LYS A 30 -22.69 17.36 5.99
N VAL A 31 -22.13 17.72 7.14
CA VAL A 31 -22.60 18.86 7.94
C VAL A 31 -21.58 19.99 8.02
N ALA A 32 -20.30 19.73 7.86
CA ALA A 32 -19.23 20.70 7.98
C ALA A 32 -18.66 21.15 6.62
N PHE A 33 -18.06 22.32 6.59
CA PHE A 33 -17.29 22.80 5.44
C PHE A 33 -15.83 22.44 5.59
N LEU A 34 -15.20 21.98 4.49
CA LEU A 34 -13.79 21.55 4.51
C LEU A 34 -12.84 22.71 4.88
N GLN A 35 -13.17 23.93 4.48
CA GLN A 35 -12.33 25.13 4.73
C GLN A 35 -12.52 25.73 6.13
N ASP A 36 -13.51 25.28 6.91
CA ASP A 36 -13.71 25.77 8.27
C ASP A 36 -12.51 25.42 9.15
N ARG A 37 -11.95 26.45 9.80
CA ARG A 37 -10.75 26.33 10.63
C ARG A 37 -10.96 25.41 11.84
N ASN A 38 -12.13 25.44 12.43
CA ASN A 38 -12.44 24.58 13.59
C ASN A 38 -12.59 23.12 13.12
N ASN A 39 -13.24 22.90 11.99
CA ASN A 39 -13.34 21.58 11.40
C ASN A 39 -11.94 21.00 11.07
N LEU A 40 -11.05 21.78 10.48
CA LEU A 40 -9.68 21.35 10.17
C LEU A 40 -8.87 21.00 11.43
N LYS A 41 -9.05 21.75 12.53
CA LYS A 41 -8.43 21.41 13.82
C LYS A 41 -8.95 20.07 14.36
N ASN A 42 -10.28 19.86 14.32
CA ASN A 42 -10.90 18.62 14.77
C ASN A 42 -10.45 17.43 13.91
N LEU A 43 -10.41 17.57 12.58
CA LEU A 43 -9.89 16.55 11.67
C LEU A 43 -8.41 16.23 11.94
N SER A 44 -7.59 17.24 12.22
CA SER A 44 -6.19 17.03 12.60
C SER A 44 -6.07 16.29 13.93
N LEU A 45 -6.90 16.60 14.92
CA LEU A 45 -6.91 15.88 16.20
C LEU A 45 -7.28 14.39 15.99
N VAL A 46 -8.38 14.13 15.27
CA VAL A 46 -8.77 12.75 14.91
C VAL A 46 -7.65 12.05 14.15
N GLY A 47 -6.97 12.75 13.25
CA GLY A 47 -5.83 12.23 12.52
C GLY A 47 -4.65 11.83 13.42
N PHE A 48 -4.30 12.64 14.41
CA PHE A 48 -3.26 12.32 15.38
C PHE A 48 -3.66 11.14 16.28
N LEU A 49 -4.92 11.07 16.71
CA LEU A 49 -5.42 9.94 17.47
C LEU A 49 -5.36 8.64 16.65
N LEU A 50 -5.75 8.68 15.38
CA LEU A 50 -5.65 7.55 14.46
C LEU A 50 -4.20 7.16 14.22
N LEU A 51 -3.31 8.12 13.97
CA LEU A 51 -1.88 7.88 13.79
C LEU A 51 -1.27 7.19 15.01
N PHE A 52 -1.54 7.71 16.21
CA PHE A 52 -1.06 7.13 17.46
C PHE A 52 -1.62 5.73 17.69
N PHE A 53 -2.93 5.55 17.48
CA PHE A 53 -3.56 4.23 17.57
C PHE A 53 -2.88 3.22 16.64
N ILE A 54 -2.67 3.58 15.36
CA ILE A 54 -2.03 2.69 14.38
C ILE A 54 -0.61 2.32 14.81
N LEU A 55 0.20 3.30 15.23
CA LEU A 55 1.57 3.03 15.67
C LEU A 55 1.62 2.07 16.85
N ILE A 56 0.79 2.30 17.87
CA ILE A 56 0.74 1.44 19.07
C ILE A 56 0.17 0.06 18.71
N TYR A 57 -0.98 0.04 18.05
CA TYR A 57 -1.71 -1.20 17.80
C TYR A 57 -0.98 -2.14 16.82
N MET A 58 -0.44 -1.56 15.75
CA MET A 58 0.36 -2.31 14.78
C MET A 58 1.74 -2.68 15.34
N GLY A 59 2.40 -1.76 16.02
CA GLY A 59 3.78 -1.94 16.48
C GLY A 59 3.91 -2.85 17.69
N LEU A 60 2.95 -2.83 18.62
CA LEU A 60 2.96 -3.65 19.84
C LEU A 60 2.12 -4.92 19.71
N ARG A 61 1.77 -5.34 18.48
CA ARG A 61 1.05 -6.60 18.26
C ARG A 61 1.87 -7.80 18.71
N PRO A 62 1.21 -8.89 19.16
CA PRO A 62 1.90 -10.13 19.46
C PRO A 62 2.51 -10.77 18.19
N VAL A 63 3.61 -11.50 18.37
CA VAL A 63 4.24 -12.26 17.27
C VAL A 63 3.43 -13.53 17.01
N SER A 64 2.98 -13.71 15.76
CA SER A 64 2.21 -14.90 15.37
C SER A 64 2.34 -15.17 13.88
N GLY A 65 2.84 -16.34 13.49
CA GLY A 65 2.86 -16.80 12.09
C GLY A 65 1.46 -17.12 11.56
N LYS A 66 0.56 -17.62 12.40
CA LYS A 66 -0.81 -17.98 12.01
C LYS A 66 -1.65 -16.74 11.62
N TYR A 67 -1.54 -15.65 12.39
CA TYR A 67 -2.40 -14.47 12.22
C TYR A 67 -1.71 -13.30 11.48
N PHE A 68 -0.37 -13.23 11.54
CA PHE A 68 0.41 -12.14 10.95
C PHE A 68 1.52 -12.63 10.01
N GLY A 69 1.35 -13.83 9.44
CA GLY A 69 2.21 -14.37 8.38
C GLY A 69 3.70 -14.35 8.71
N ASP A 70 4.48 -13.59 7.98
CA ASP A 70 5.96 -13.57 8.07
C ASP A 70 6.52 -13.03 9.40
N THR A 71 5.67 -12.58 10.36
CA THR A 71 6.14 -12.03 11.64
C THR A 71 6.97 -13.03 12.45
N SER A 72 6.59 -14.31 12.45
CA SER A 72 7.36 -15.37 13.12
C SER A 72 8.71 -15.59 12.45
N THR A 73 8.77 -15.56 11.14
CA THR A 73 10.01 -15.66 10.36
C THR A 73 10.94 -14.49 10.68
N TYR A 74 10.42 -13.25 10.71
CA TYR A 74 11.24 -12.09 11.08
C TYR A 74 11.70 -12.12 12.54
N SER A 75 10.87 -12.65 13.45
CA SER A 75 11.27 -12.85 14.85
C SER A 75 12.41 -13.86 14.97
N PHE A 76 12.34 -14.95 14.22
CA PHE A 76 13.40 -15.96 14.16
C PHE A 76 14.71 -15.34 13.62
N ILE A 77 14.66 -14.68 12.46
CA ILE A 77 15.83 -14.01 11.86
C ILE A 77 16.42 -12.96 12.81
N PHE A 78 15.58 -12.19 13.52
CA PHE A 78 16.03 -11.21 14.49
C PHE A 78 16.85 -11.85 15.64
N ASN A 79 16.35 -12.99 16.15
CA ASN A 79 17.04 -13.72 17.22
C ASN A 79 18.36 -14.33 16.73
N ASP A 80 18.43 -14.81 15.48
CA ASP A 80 19.67 -15.29 14.87
C ASP A 80 20.74 -14.19 14.77
N TYR A 81 20.32 -12.96 14.41
CA TYR A 81 21.22 -11.81 14.45
C TYR A 81 21.67 -11.43 15.86
N LYS A 82 20.81 -11.66 16.87
CA LYS A 82 21.12 -11.39 18.28
C LYS A 82 22.11 -12.39 18.85
N THR A 83 22.06 -13.64 18.42
CA THR A 83 22.93 -14.75 18.90
C THR A 83 24.14 -15.01 18.00
N ASP A 84 24.37 -14.15 16.98
CA ASP A 84 25.42 -14.30 15.95
C ASP A 84 25.37 -15.64 15.17
N ASN A 85 24.21 -16.28 15.11
CA ASN A 85 23.99 -17.48 14.33
C ASN A 85 23.83 -17.14 12.84
N ILE A 86 24.74 -17.61 11.98
CA ILE A 86 24.95 -17.11 10.61
C ILE A 86 24.02 -17.76 9.56
N GLN A 87 23.34 -18.87 9.89
CA GLN A 87 22.70 -19.74 8.88
C GLN A 87 21.49 -19.11 8.12
N SER A 88 20.87 -18.04 8.61
CA SER A 88 19.67 -17.45 7.96
C SER A 88 19.90 -16.11 7.26
N ARG A 89 21.17 -15.65 7.10
CA ARG A 89 21.49 -14.26 6.73
C ARG A 89 21.37 -13.93 5.23
N ASP A 90 21.35 -14.90 4.34
CA ASP A 90 21.58 -14.66 2.90
C ASP A 90 20.36 -14.21 2.10
N ASN A 91 19.14 -14.35 2.63
CA ASN A 91 17.89 -14.08 1.90
C ASN A 91 17.18 -12.78 2.29
N VAL A 92 17.88 -11.80 2.91
CA VAL A 92 17.28 -10.54 3.37
C VAL A 92 17.91 -9.36 2.65
N GLU A 93 17.08 -8.45 2.12
CA GLU A 93 17.53 -7.26 1.41
C GLU A 93 18.35 -6.30 2.32
N TYR A 94 19.25 -5.54 1.70
CA TYR A 94 20.30 -4.77 2.40
C TYR A 94 19.81 -3.80 3.47
N SER A 95 18.79 -2.96 3.19
CA SER A 95 18.29 -1.99 4.17
C SER A 95 17.59 -2.68 5.35
N PHE A 96 16.87 -3.78 5.08
CA PHE A 96 16.22 -4.53 6.14
C PHE A 96 17.23 -5.32 6.98
N ARG A 97 18.26 -5.89 6.33
CA ARG A 97 19.39 -6.54 7.00
C ARG A 97 20.10 -5.56 7.95
N PHE A 98 20.42 -4.37 7.46
CA PHE A 98 21.04 -3.31 8.27
C PHE A 98 20.19 -2.94 9.49
N LEU A 99 18.87 -2.80 9.28
CA LEU A 99 17.93 -2.54 10.38
C LEU A 99 17.91 -3.67 11.41
N LEU A 100 17.88 -4.93 10.97
CA LEU A 100 17.96 -6.11 11.85
C LEU A 100 19.26 -6.12 12.66
N GLN A 101 20.42 -5.89 12.01
CA GLN A 101 21.72 -5.90 12.65
C GLN A 101 21.85 -4.84 13.76
N ILE A 102 21.34 -3.63 13.53
CA ILE A 102 21.39 -2.57 14.55
C ILE A 102 20.40 -2.88 15.67
N CYS A 103 19.14 -3.16 15.33
CA CYS A 103 18.09 -3.34 16.32
C CYS A 103 18.32 -4.57 17.21
N SER A 104 18.86 -5.67 16.67
CA SER A 104 19.12 -6.88 17.45
C SER A 104 20.15 -6.70 18.57
N LYS A 105 21.07 -5.73 18.41
CA LYS A 105 22.09 -5.41 19.41
C LYS A 105 21.60 -4.53 20.55
N ILE A 106 20.55 -3.73 20.33
CA ILE A 106 20.13 -2.67 21.26
C ILE A 106 18.73 -2.87 21.84
N MET A 107 17.91 -3.77 21.26
CA MET A 107 16.52 -3.94 21.70
C MET A 107 16.04 -5.38 21.57
N GLY A 108 14.81 -5.63 22.07
CA GLY A 108 14.11 -6.89 21.89
C GLY A 108 13.24 -6.90 20.61
N VAL A 109 12.82 -8.09 20.19
CA VAL A 109 12.04 -8.30 18.96
C VAL A 109 10.73 -7.50 18.91
N ASN A 110 10.07 -7.30 20.04
CA ASN A 110 8.84 -6.51 20.11
C ASN A 110 9.09 -5.02 19.84
N ALA A 111 10.18 -4.47 20.39
CA ALA A 111 10.60 -3.10 20.11
C ALA A 111 11.03 -2.94 18.64
N PHE A 112 11.64 -3.96 18.04
CA PHE A 112 11.95 -3.99 16.61
C PHE A 112 10.69 -3.88 15.75
N PHE A 113 9.63 -4.62 16.07
CA PHE A 113 8.37 -4.49 15.32
C PHE A 113 7.72 -3.12 15.50
N PHE A 114 7.87 -2.50 16.68
CA PHE A 114 7.40 -1.15 16.90
C PHE A 114 8.21 -0.13 16.05
N VAL A 115 9.52 -0.29 15.96
CA VAL A 115 10.36 0.51 15.05
C VAL A 115 9.94 0.31 13.59
N CYS A 116 9.68 -0.92 13.16
CA CYS A 116 9.15 -1.19 11.82
C CYS A 116 7.81 -0.47 11.57
N ALA A 117 6.89 -0.46 12.54
CA ALA A 117 5.63 0.28 12.42
C ALA A 117 5.86 1.79 12.29
N ILE A 118 6.78 2.37 13.06
CA ILE A 118 7.17 3.79 12.93
C ILE A 118 7.73 4.06 11.54
N LEU A 119 8.69 3.27 11.07
CA LEU A 119 9.33 3.44 9.77
C LEU A 119 8.38 3.21 8.60
N TYR A 120 7.28 2.47 8.80
CA TYR A 120 6.23 2.29 7.81
C TYR A 120 5.23 3.45 7.79
N VAL A 121 4.72 3.84 8.95
CA VAL A 121 3.57 4.75 9.04
C VAL A 121 4.00 6.23 8.98
N MET A 122 5.14 6.58 9.60
CA MET A 122 5.57 7.98 9.66
C MET A 122 5.93 8.58 8.29
N PRO A 123 6.58 7.88 7.35
CA PRO A 123 6.80 8.44 6.01
C PRO A 123 5.49 8.72 5.27
N LEU A 124 4.43 7.90 5.45
CA LEU A 124 3.10 8.14 4.88
C LEU A 124 2.43 9.38 5.48
N TYR A 125 2.55 9.56 6.81
CA TYR A 125 2.11 10.78 7.48
C TYR A 125 2.84 12.02 6.96
N TYR A 126 4.19 11.98 6.89
CA TYR A 126 4.98 13.10 6.40
C TYR A 126 4.71 13.41 4.93
N ALA A 127 4.51 12.39 4.09
CA ALA A 127 4.12 12.57 2.69
C ALA A 127 2.75 13.26 2.60
N SER A 128 1.75 12.78 3.36
CA SER A 128 0.42 13.40 3.42
C SER A 128 0.49 14.85 3.88
N LYS A 129 1.27 15.13 4.94
CA LYS A 129 1.48 16.49 5.47
C LYS A 129 2.17 17.40 4.46
N LYS A 130 3.22 16.90 3.77
CA LYS A 130 3.98 17.69 2.80
C LYS A 130 3.17 18.01 1.55
N ILE A 131 2.35 17.06 1.06
CA ILE A 131 1.56 17.24 -0.16
C ILE A 131 0.33 18.11 0.12
N PHE A 132 -0.37 17.90 1.24
CA PHE A 132 -1.71 18.45 1.48
C PHE A 132 -1.80 19.46 2.65
N ASN A 133 -0.72 19.69 3.35
CA ASN A 133 -0.63 20.64 4.46
C ASN A 133 -1.77 20.44 5.50
N GLN A 134 -2.72 21.37 5.58
CA GLN A 134 -3.84 21.33 6.55
C GLN A 134 -4.85 20.19 6.30
N TYR A 135 -4.89 19.63 5.08
CA TYR A 135 -5.78 18.54 4.70
C TYR A 135 -5.12 17.15 4.83
N TRP A 136 -3.95 17.07 5.48
CA TRP A 136 -3.16 15.85 5.58
C TRP A 136 -3.93 14.62 6.09
N PHE A 137 -4.86 14.83 7.03
CA PHE A 137 -5.65 13.75 7.61
C PHE A 137 -6.48 13.01 6.56
N LEU A 138 -7.13 13.74 5.65
CA LEU A 138 -7.96 13.13 4.60
C LEU A 138 -7.13 12.30 3.61
N ALA A 139 -5.90 12.72 3.34
CA ALA A 139 -4.97 11.91 2.55
C ALA A 139 -4.46 10.71 3.35
N PHE A 140 -4.11 10.90 4.61
CA PHE A 140 -3.61 9.85 5.48
C PHE A 140 -4.67 8.75 5.71
N ILE A 141 -5.92 9.12 6.01
CA ILE A 141 -7.00 8.13 6.19
C ILE A 141 -7.25 7.33 4.91
N MET A 142 -7.17 7.94 3.72
CA MET A 142 -7.28 7.22 2.44
C MET A 142 -6.13 6.23 2.21
N LEU A 143 -4.93 6.51 2.70
CA LEU A 143 -3.80 5.58 2.62
C LEU A 143 -3.98 4.41 3.61
N VAL A 144 -4.37 4.69 4.85
CA VAL A 144 -4.49 3.64 5.89
C VAL A 144 -5.75 2.78 5.74
N THR A 145 -6.72 3.20 4.94
CA THR A 145 -7.93 2.44 4.60
C THR A 145 -7.76 1.54 3.36
N SER A 146 -6.59 1.57 2.70
CA SER A 146 -6.32 0.70 1.56
C SER A 146 -6.16 -0.77 1.98
N MET A 147 -6.55 -1.71 1.11
CA MET A 147 -6.40 -3.15 1.36
C MET A 147 -4.96 -3.57 1.67
N SER A 148 -3.98 -2.90 1.06
CA SER A 148 -2.57 -3.22 1.28
C SER A 148 -2.03 -2.77 2.63
N PHE A 149 -2.63 -1.76 3.27
CA PHE A 149 -2.02 -1.06 4.40
C PHE A 149 -1.80 -1.97 5.62
N TRP A 150 -2.85 -2.64 6.10
CA TRP A 150 -2.73 -3.54 7.26
C TRP A 150 -1.83 -4.74 6.95
N SER A 151 -2.01 -5.35 5.79
CA SER A 151 -1.20 -6.48 5.35
C SER A 151 0.30 -6.12 5.27
N TYR A 152 0.64 -4.96 4.73
CA TYR A 152 2.02 -4.48 4.65
C TYR A 152 2.60 -4.12 6.02
N GLY A 153 1.79 -3.65 6.95
CA GLY A 153 2.25 -3.31 8.29
C GLY A 153 2.44 -4.51 9.22
N THR A 154 1.77 -5.63 8.94
CA THR A 154 1.74 -6.78 9.84
C THR A 154 2.38 -8.05 9.27
N ASN A 155 2.22 -8.32 7.98
CA ASN A 155 2.75 -9.49 7.29
C ASN A 155 3.91 -9.12 6.36
N GLY A 156 3.64 -8.36 5.30
CA GLY A 156 4.63 -7.95 4.31
C GLY A 156 5.46 -6.74 4.75
N ILE A 157 6.07 -6.76 5.93
CA ILE A 157 6.73 -5.59 6.56
C ILE A 157 7.77 -4.96 5.63
N ARG A 158 8.62 -5.76 4.96
CA ARG A 158 9.63 -5.25 4.03
C ARG A 158 9.02 -4.50 2.86
N ASN A 159 7.93 -5.02 2.28
CA ASN A 159 7.17 -4.35 1.23
C ASN A 159 6.53 -3.05 1.74
N GLY A 160 5.97 -3.08 2.96
CA GLY A 160 5.42 -1.89 3.61
C GLY A 160 6.44 -0.77 3.75
N LEU A 161 7.62 -1.09 4.30
CA LEU A 161 8.72 -0.14 4.41
C LEU A 161 9.14 0.41 3.03
N ALA A 162 9.34 -0.48 2.05
CA ALA A 162 9.74 -0.10 0.70
C ALA A 162 8.74 0.87 0.05
N THR A 163 7.44 0.55 0.09
CA THR A 163 6.39 1.39 -0.52
C THR A 163 6.20 2.71 0.21
N SER A 164 6.35 2.72 1.54
CA SER A 164 6.26 3.93 2.36
C SER A 164 7.41 4.90 2.05
N PHE A 165 8.63 4.41 2.00
CA PHE A 165 9.80 5.21 1.60
C PHE A 165 9.72 5.67 0.14
N PHE A 166 9.14 4.87 -0.75
CA PHE A 166 8.89 5.27 -2.13
C PHE A 166 7.93 6.46 -2.20
N ILE A 167 6.76 6.40 -1.52
CA ILE A 167 5.80 7.53 -1.46
C ILE A 167 6.50 8.78 -0.89
N TYR A 168 7.26 8.62 0.19
CA TYR A 168 7.98 9.75 0.78
C TYR A 168 9.02 10.32 -0.17
N GLY A 169 9.74 9.47 -0.90
CA GLY A 169 10.69 9.85 -1.94
C GLY A 169 10.03 10.68 -3.05
N LEU A 170 8.84 10.31 -3.50
CA LEU A 170 8.08 11.09 -4.50
C LEU A 170 7.84 12.55 -4.07
N THR A 171 7.78 12.83 -2.77
CA THR A 171 7.57 14.20 -2.24
C THR A 171 8.82 15.09 -2.30
N LYS A 172 9.98 14.56 -2.66
CA LYS A 172 11.22 15.33 -2.72
C LYS A 172 11.26 16.19 -3.97
N SER A 173 11.88 17.38 -3.84
CA SER A 173 11.87 18.40 -4.90
C SER A 173 12.84 18.11 -6.03
N THR A 174 13.96 17.42 -5.77
CA THR A 174 14.99 17.15 -6.77
C THR A 174 15.02 15.66 -7.14
N LEU A 175 15.31 15.37 -8.41
CA LEU A 175 15.46 14.00 -8.90
C LEU A 175 16.51 13.22 -8.08
N ARG A 176 17.64 13.86 -7.76
CA ARG A 176 18.70 13.24 -6.97
C ARG A 176 18.18 12.75 -5.60
N THR A 177 17.44 13.59 -4.88
CA THR A 177 16.90 13.21 -3.58
C THR A 177 15.79 12.17 -3.71
N GLN A 178 14.98 12.19 -4.77
CA GLN A 178 14.01 11.14 -5.06
C GLN A 178 14.71 9.79 -5.24
N LEU A 179 15.75 9.74 -6.09
CA LEU A 179 16.51 8.52 -6.36
C LEU A 179 17.18 7.96 -5.09
N ILE A 180 17.72 8.80 -4.20
CA ILE A 180 18.26 8.33 -2.91
C ILE A 180 17.20 7.57 -2.10
N TRP A 181 15.99 8.14 -1.98
CA TRP A 181 14.90 7.47 -1.26
C TRP A 181 14.42 6.20 -1.97
N PHE A 182 14.47 6.14 -3.30
CA PHE A 182 14.12 4.94 -4.07
C PHE A 182 15.16 3.83 -3.90
N VAL A 183 16.45 4.17 -3.80
CA VAL A 183 17.51 3.20 -3.47
C VAL A 183 17.32 2.64 -2.06
N ILE A 184 16.99 3.50 -1.07
CA ILE A 184 16.63 3.05 0.28
C ILE A 184 15.41 2.13 0.24
N ALA A 185 14.36 2.50 -0.47
CA ALA A 185 13.14 1.71 -0.64
C ALA A 185 13.44 0.34 -1.27
N PHE A 186 14.22 0.30 -2.36
CA PHE A 186 14.68 -0.92 -3.01
C PHE A 186 15.47 -1.83 -2.06
N GLY A 187 16.31 -1.24 -1.21
CA GLY A 187 17.05 -1.97 -0.19
C GLY A 187 16.19 -2.61 0.89
N PHE A 188 14.92 -2.17 1.08
CA PHE A 188 13.96 -2.85 1.94
C PHE A 188 13.25 -4.01 1.23
N HIS A 189 12.88 -3.83 -0.04
CA HIS A 189 12.29 -4.90 -0.85
C HIS A 189 12.40 -4.64 -2.35
N LYS A 190 12.91 -5.63 -3.08
CA LYS A 190 13.15 -5.53 -4.54
C LYS A 190 11.88 -5.28 -5.36
N SER A 191 10.69 -5.68 -4.89
CA SER A 191 9.44 -5.52 -5.64
C SER A 191 9.09 -4.05 -5.95
N VAL A 192 9.60 -3.09 -5.16
CA VAL A 192 9.40 -1.65 -5.41
C VAL A 192 10.08 -1.18 -6.71
N THR A 193 10.92 -2.02 -7.33
CA THR A 193 11.46 -1.78 -8.68
C THR A 193 10.34 -1.49 -9.68
N LEU A 194 9.19 -2.14 -9.55
CA LEU A 194 8.08 -1.93 -10.47
C LEU A 194 7.53 -0.49 -10.44
N PRO A 195 7.14 0.10 -9.30
CA PRO A 195 6.77 1.51 -9.27
C PRO A 195 7.95 2.46 -9.55
N ILE A 196 9.21 2.09 -9.25
CA ILE A 196 10.39 2.88 -9.63
C ILE A 196 10.54 2.92 -11.16
N LEU A 197 10.38 1.81 -11.86
CA LEU A 197 10.35 1.78 -13.33
C LEU A 197 9.22 2.64 -13.88
N GLY A 198 8.02 2.56 -13.27
CA GLY A 198 6.92 3.46 -13.60
C GLY A 198 7.33 4.94 -13.47
N PHE A 199 8.02 5.30 -12.38
CA PHE A 199 8.54 6.65 -12.20
C PHE A 199 9.55 7.04 -13.29
N LEU A 200 10.51 6.19 -13.61
CA LEU A 200 11.52 6.47 -14.64
C LEU A 200 10.87 6.66 -16.02
N LEU A 201 9.84 5.87 -16.34
CA LEU A 201 9.07 6.04 -17.57
C LEU A 201 8.38 7.40 -17.63
N THR A 202 7.91 7.95 -16.50
CA THR A 202 7.29 9.28 -16.46
C THR A 202 8.27 10.43 -16.70
N LEU A 203 9.58 10.20 -16.59
CA LEU A 203 10.59 11.21 -16.96
C LEU A 203 10.66 11.41 -18.48
N LYS A 204 10.34 10.37 -19.26
CA LYS A 204 10.33 10.41 -20.72
C LYS A 204 8.92 10.61 -21.28
N PHE A 205 7.92 10.01 -20.70
CA PHE A 205 6.52 10.03 -21.17
C PHE A 205 5.66 10.89 -20.23
N ASN A 206 5.36 12.12 -20.66
CA ASN A 206 4.67 13.11 -19.82
C ASN A 206 3.14 13.01 -19.87
N THR A 207 2.56 12.12 -20.69
CA THR A 207 1.12 12.00 -20.87
C THR A 207 0.60 10.64 -20.39
N PRO A 208 -0.53 10.60 -19.68
CA PRO A 208 -1.07 9.34 -19.19
C PRO A 208 -1.69 8.45 -20.27
N ARG A 209 -1.87 8.96 -21.51
CA ARG A 209 -2.54 8.21 -22.58
C ARG A 209 -1.86 6.89 -22.92
N GLY A 210 -0.53 6.88 -23.06
CA GLY A 210 0.23 5.66 -23.33
C GLY A 210 0.10 4.61 -22.22
N PHE A 211 0.13 5.06 -20.96
CA PHE A 211 -0.08 4.18 -19.80
C PHE A 211 -1.49 3.60 -19.76
N LEU A 212 -2.52 4.40 -20.10
CA LEU A 212 -3.90 3.94 -20.19
C LEU A 212 -4.08 2.90 -21.30
N ILE A 213 -3.53 3.17 -22.50
CA ILE A 213 -3.57 2.20 -23.61
C ILE A 213 -2.91 0.89 -23.19
N PHE A 214 -1.75 0.96 -22.56
CA PHE A 214 -1.06 -0.22 -22.02
C PHE A 214 -1.92 -0.97 -21.00
N TRP A 215 -2.56 -0.26 -20.05
CA TRP A 215 -3.42 -0.86 -19.05
C TRP A 215 -4.60 -1.62 -19.68
N PHE A 216 -5.32 -0.97 -20.62
CA PHE A 216 -6.43 -1.61 -21.32
C PHE A 216 -5.98 -2.79 -22.19
N SER A 217 -4.81 -2.72 -22.82
CA SER A 217 -4.25 -3.80 -23.63
C SER A 217 -3.84 -5.01 -22.79
N CYS A 218 -3.43 -4.81 -21.54
CA CYS A 218 -3.05 -5.91 -20.63
C CYS A 218 -4.24 -6.81 -20.27
N ILE A 219 -5.49 -6.31 -20.30
CA ILE A 219 -6.67 -7.11 -19.97
C ILE A 219 -6.90 -8.25 -20.98
N PRO A 220 -7.14 -7.97 -22.28
CA PRO A 220 -7.32 -9.04 -23.27
C PRO A 220 -6.05 -9.90 -23.42
N PHE A 221 -4.86 -9.30 -23.30
CA PHE A 221 -3.62 -10.06 -23.34
C PHE A 221 -3.54 -11.09 -22.21
N SER A 222 -3.85 -10.69 -20.97
CA SER A 222 -3.87 -11.60 -19.82
C SER A 222 -4.95 -12.68 -19.94
N LEU A 223 -6.11 -12.36 -20.51
CA LEU A 223 -7.17 -13.33 -20.74
C LEU A 223 -6.76 -14.41 -21.75
N LEU A 224 -6.11 -14.02 -22.84
CA LEU A 224 -5.74 -14.91 -23.96
C LEU A 224 -4.45 -15.68 -23.69
N ILE A 225 -3.40 -15.04 -23.16
CA ILE A 225 -2.04 -15.58 -23.14
C ILE A 225 -1.46 -15.59 -21.69
N GLY A 226 -2.22 -15.17 -20.69
CA GLY A 226 -1.69 -14.93 -19.34
C GLY A 226 -0.96 -16.12 -18.71
N SER A 227 -1.42 -17.36 -18.89
CA SER A 227 -0.74 -18.54 -18.36
C SER A 227 0.60 -18.81 -19.06
N SER A 228 0.66 -18.68 -20.39
CA SER A 228 1.90 -18.82 -21.16
C SER A 228 2.90 -17.71 -20.81
N PHE A 229 2.42 -16.50 -20.59
CA PHE A 229 3.24 -15.36 -20.16
C PHE A 229 3.82 -15.55 -18.74
N GLN A 230 3.05 -16.11 -17.81
CA GLN A 230 3.52 -16.47 -16.47
C GLN A 230 4.64 -17.50 -16.52
N ASN A 231 4.50 -18.53 -17.36
CA ASN A 231 5.53 -19.55 -17.58
C ASN A 231 6.81 -18.96 -18.19
N LEU A 232 6.68 -17.98 -19.10
CA LEU A 232 7.83 -17.27 -19.66
C LEU A 232 8.59 -16.46 -18.59
N ILE A 233 7.85 -15.70 -17.76
CA ILE A 233 8.45 -14.88 -16.69
C ILE A 233 9.16 -15.77 -15.67
N SER A 234 8.56 -16.87 -15.26
CA SER A 234 9.17 -17.80 -14.29
C SER A 234 10.45 -18.43 -14.81
N GLY A 235 10.55 -18.68 -16.12
CA GLY A 235 11.78 -19.18 -16.75
C GLY A 235 12.90 -18.14 -16.88
N VAL A 236 12.58 -16.85 -16.81
CA VAL A 236 13.56 -15.74 -16.90
C VAL A 236 14.07 -15.29 -15.53
N PHE A 237 13.22 -15.36 -14.51
CA PHE A 237 13.59 -15.01 -13.15
C PHE A 237 13.83 -16.27 -12.33
N GLU A 238 15.08 -16.60 -12.05
CA GLU A 238 15.51 -17.67 -11.14
C GLU A 238 15.21 -17.31 -9.67
N ASP A 239 13.95 -16.99 -9.36
CA ASP A 239 13.49 -16.73 -8.00
C ASP A 239 12.55 -17.87 -7.58
N ASP A 240 13.01 -18.72 -6.66
CA ASP A 240 12.26 -19.88 -6.16
C ASP A 240 10.87 -19.52 -5.63
N ARG A 241 10.69 -18.31 -5.09
CA ARG A 241 9.40 -17.85 -4.60
C ARG A 241 8.45 -17.49 -5.74
N LEU A 242 8.93 -16.79 -6.77
CA LEU A 242 8.14 -16.49 -7.97
C LEU A 242 7.76 -17.78 -8.68
N ASN A 243 8.70 -18.71 -8.80
CA ASN A 243 8.47 -20.03 -9.38
C ASN A 243 7.41 -20.81 -8.60
N SER A 244 7.43 -20.80 -7.27
CA SER A 244 6.41 -21.46 -6.46
C SER A 244 5.00 -20.89 -6.70
N TYR A 245 4.85 -19.58 -6.89
CA TYR A 245 3.55 -18.95 -7.18
C TYR A 245 2.98 -19.27 -8.56
N PHE A 246 3.85 -19.60 -9.52
CA PHE A 246 3.43 -19.91 -10.89
C PHE A 246 3.24 -21.41 -11.15
N TYR A 247 4.06 -22.27 -10.55
CA TYR A 247 4.05 -23.71 -10.84
C TYR A 247 3.26 -24.57 -9.85
N ASN A 248 3.23 -24.25 -8.57
CA ASN A 248 2.56 -25.07 -7.55
C ASN A 248 1.07 -24.72 -7.38
N THR A 249 0.37 -24.49 -8.49
CA THR A 249 -1.02 -24.03 -8.49
C THR A 249 -1.96 -24.99 -7.77
N THR A 250 -1.75 -26.31 -7.88
CA THR A 250 -2.64 -27.31 -7.26
C THR A 250 -2.55 -27.33 -5.73
N GLN A 251 -1.34 -27.22 -5.17
CA GLN A 251 -1.15 -27.14 -3.71
C GLN A 251 -1.52 -25.79 -3.13
N LEU A 252 -1.34 -24.72 -3.90
CA LEU A 252 -1.64 -23.35 -3.47
C LEU A 252 -3.10 -22.97 -3.67
N SER A 253 -3.90 -23.75 -4.43
CA SER A 253 -5.34 -23.51 -4.59
C SER A 253 -6.13 -23.63 -3.28
N GLU A 254 -5.63 -24.39 -2.32
CA GLU A 254 -6.21 -24.47 -0.96
C GLU A 254 -6.03 -23.15 -0.17
N PHE A 255 -4.99 -22.37 -0.47
CA PHE A 255 -4.61 -21.16 0.27
C PHE A 255 -4.83 -19.86 -0.51
N SER A 256 -5.10 -19.93 -1.82
CA SER A 256 -5.25 -18.75 -2.68
C SER A 256 -6.20 -19.05 -3.84
N LYS A 257 -7.12 -18.12 -4.12
CA LYS A 257 -7.96 -18.20 -5.32
C LYS A 257 -7.11 -17.99 -6.57
N ILE A 258 -7.11 -18.99 -7.45
CA ILE A 258 -6.43 -18.97 -8.76
C ILE A 258 -7.43 -18.60 -9.83
N GLY A 259 -6.98 -17.88 -10.86
CA GLY A 259 -7.78 -17.45 -11.99
C GLY A 259 -7.89 -15.94 -12.13
N PHE A 260 -8.63 -15.50 -13.13
CA PHE A 260 -8.74 -14.06 -13.41
C PHE A 260 -9.60 -13.37 -12.35
N ARG A 261 -8.99 -12.46 -11.59
CA ARG A 261 -9.59 -11.79 -10.42
C ARG A 261 -10.33 -10.52 -10.83
N TRP A 262 -11.56 -10.68 -11.29
CA TRP A 262 -12.45 -9.57 -11.68
C TRP A 262 -12.74 -8.59 -10.54
N ASP A 263 -12.85 -9.08 -9.32
CA ASP A 263 -13.03 -8.29 -8.10
C ASP A 263 -11.83 -7.36 -7.86
N PHE A 264 -10.63 -7.86 -7.99
CA PHE A 264 -9.40 -7.07 -7.85
C PHE A 264 -9.21 -6.11 -9.02
N LEU A 265 -9.59 -6.52 -10.23
CA LEU A 265 -9.56 -5.63 -11.39
C LEU A 265 -10.54 -4.46 -11.20
N ALA A 266 -11.76 -4.72 -10.72
CA ALA A 266 -12.75 -3.68 -10.42
C ALA A 266 -12.24 -2.70 -9.36
N TYR A 267 -11.64 -3.21 -8.28
CA TYR A 267 -11.01 -2.36 -7.24
C TYR A 267 -9.90 -1.49 -7.82
N SER A 268 -8.99 -2.07 -8.59
CA SER A 268 -7.89 -1.36 -9.25
C SER A 268 -8.39 -0.29 -10.24
N ALA A 269 -9.43 -0.62 -11.00
CA ALA A 269 -10.02 0.26 -12.00
C ALA A 269 -10.56 1.56 -11.38
N THR A 270 -10.93 1.56 -10.09
CA THR A 270 -11.38 2.79 -9.41
C THR A 270 -10.33 3.90 -9.46
N GLY A 271 -9.05 3.58 -9.25
CA GLY A 271 -7.95 4.54 -9.38
C GLY A 271 -7.68 4.95 -10.84
N VAL A 272 -7.78 3.99 -11.76
CA VAL A 272 -7.58 4.26 -13.19
C VAL A 272 -8.65 5.23 -13.70
N PHE A 273 -9.92 4.97 -13.39
CA PHE A 273 -11.02 5.84 -13.79
C PHE A 273 -11.04 7.18 -13.04
N ALA A 274 -10.69 7.20 -11.75
CA ALA A 274 -10.57 8.45 -11.00
C ALA A 274 -9.54 9.38 -11.65
N GLY A 275 -8.33 8.89 -11.94
CA GLY A 275 -7.31 9.68 -12.60
C GLY A 275 -7.68 10.11 -14.01
N TRP A 276 -8.25 9.21 -14.81
CA TRP A 276 -8.79 9.56 -16.13
C TRP A 276 -9.84 10.66 -16.05
N TYR A 277 -10.81 10.54 -15.12
CA TYR A 277 -11.87 11.52 -14.93
C TYR A 277 -11.32 12.90 -14.61
N PHE A 278 -10.40 13.01 -13.65
CA PHE A 278 -9.86 14.31 -13.27
C PHE A 278 -8.93 14.89 -14.35
N ILE A 279 -7.99 14.11 -14.91
CA ILE A 279 -7.03 14.61 -15.89
C ILE A 279 -7.71 14.91 -17.24
N VAL A 280 -8.52 13.95 -17.75
CA VAL A 280 -9.06 14.05 -19.11
C VAL A 280 -10.39 14.80 -19.13
N LYS A 281 -11.36 14.38 -18.28
CA LYS A 281 -12.72 14.95 -18.30
C LYS A 281 -12.78 16.31 -17.60
N ARG A 282 -12.09 16.46 -16.45
CA ARG A 282 -12.11 17.71 -15.66
C ARG A 282 -10.92 18.61 -15.95
N LYS A 283 -10.01 18.21 -16.82
CA LYS A 283 -8.82 18.97 -17.25
C LYS A 283 -7.96 19.46 -16.06
N PHE A 284 -7.77 18.57 -15.07
CA PHE A 284 -6.94 18.87 -13.91
C PHE A 284 -5.46 18.82 -14.30
N GLU A 285 -4.84 19.97 -14.43
CA GLU A 285 -3.45 20.14 -14.85
C GLU A 285 -2.53 20.24 -13.63
N ASP A 286 -2.10 19.08 -13.10
CA ASP A 286 -1.09 18.99 -12.03
C ASP A 286 -0.03 17.96 -12.44
N LYS A 287 1.21 18.41 -12.59
CA LYS A 287 2.33 17.58 -13.03
C LYS A 287 2.65 16.45 -12.06
N PHE A 288 2.53 16.72 -10.77
CA PHE A 288 2.78 15.69 -9.76
C PHE A 288 1.67 14.62 -9.77
N TYR A 289 0.41 15.05 -9.89
CA TYR A 289 -0.72 14.13 -10.01
C TYR A 289 -0.62 13.26 -11.25
N THR A 290 -0.34 13.84 -12.40
CA THR A 290 -0.15 13.11 -13.66
C THR A 290 0.97 12.08 -13.52
N LYS A 291 2.06 12.43 -12.85
CA LYS A 291 3.18 11.52 -12.58
C LYS A 291 2.76 10.34 -11.70
N ILE A 292 2.18 10.58 -10.53
CA ILE A 292 1.79 9.50 -9.61
C ILE A 292 0.70 8.61 -10.20
N TYR A 293 -0.22 9.19 -10.98
CA TYR A 293 -1.23 8.46 -11.71
C TYR A 293 -0.61 7.52 -12.77
N SER A 294 0.33 8.01 -13.56
CA SER A 294 1.02 7.19 -14.57
C SER A 294 1.81 6.03 -13.94
N ILE A 295 2.46 6.27 -12.79
CA ILE A 295 3.14 5.21 -12.01
C ILE A 295 2.13 4.16 -11.56
N TYR A 296 1.00 4.59 -11.01
CA TYR A 296 -0.07 3.70 -10.56
C TYR A 296 -0.59 2.83 -11.71
N VAL A 297 -0.95 3.46 -12.84
CA VAL A 297 -1.49 2.76 -14.02
C VAL A 297 -0.49 1.76 -14.57
N PHE A 298 0.80 2.13 -14.66
CA PHE A 298 1.86 1.23 -15.11
C PHE A 298 2.02 0.02 -14.19
N ALA A 299 2.19 0.23 -12.90
CA ALA A 299 2.37 -0.86 -11.94
C ALA A 299 1.14 -1.79 -11.90
N ASN A 300 -0.06 -1.22 -12.03
CA ASN A 300 -1.30 -1.98 -12.10
C ASN A 300 -1.44 -2.77 -13.40
N ALA A 301 -1.04 -2.20 -14.55
CA ALA A 301 -1.02 -2.90 -15.83
C ALA A 301 -0.09 -4.14 -15.78
N CYS A 302 1.10 -3.98 -15.20
CA CYS A 302 2.03 -5.11 -15.01
C CYS A 302 1.43 -6.21 -14.10
N TRP A 303 0.69 -5.84 -13.04
CA TRP A 303 -0.04 -6.81 -12.24
C TRP A 303 -1.10 -7.57 -13.06
N ILE A 304 -1.84 -6.91 -13.96
CA ILE A 304 -2.87 -7.58 -14.81
C ILE A 304 -2.24 -8.71 -15.63
N LEU A 305 -1.00 -8.59 -16.07
CA LEU A 305 -0.31 -9.65 -16.82
C LEU A 305 -0.13 -10.93 -16.00
N VAL A 306 -0.06 -10.82 -14.67
CA VAL A 306 0.10 -11.93 -13.73
C VAL A 306 -1.12 -12.14 -12.83
N ILE A 307 -2.29 -11.59 -13.18
CA ILE A 307 -3.51 -11.59 -12.38
C ILE A 307 -4.02 -13.00 -12.04
N LYS A 308 -3.70 -13.99 -12.87
CA LYS A 308 -4.11 -15.39 -12.70
C LYS A 308 -3.22 -16.17 -11.73
N SER A 309 -2.09 -15.61 -11.27
CA SER A 309 -1.16 -16.29 -10.37
C SER A 309 -1.74 -16.48 -8.98
N ALA A 310 -1.24 -17.50 -8.27
CA ALA A 310 -1.49 -17.62 -6.83
C ALA A 310 -0.98 -16.35 -6.11
N PHE A 311 -1.67 -15.96 -5.04
CA PHE A 311 -1.35 -14.73 -4.28
C PHE A 311 -1.22 -13.46 -5.15
N SER A 312 -2.00 -13.34 -6.23
CA SER A 312 -1.92 -12.19 -7.16
C SER A 312 -2.17 -10.84 -6.47
N ASN A 313 -2.83 -10.82 -5.30
CA ASN A 313 -2.97 -9.63 -4.46
C ASN A 313 -1.62 -9.03 -4.04
N ARG A 314 -0.58 -9.84 -3.80
CA ARG A 314 0.76 -9.35 -3.43
C ARG A 314 1.37 -8.50 -4.54
N PHE A 315 1.13 -8.85 -5.80
CA PHE A 315 1.54 -8.05 -6.97
C PHE A 315 0.64 -6.82 -7.14
N ALA A 316 -0.67 -6.95 -6.91
CA ALA A 316 -1.60 -5.83 -6.96
C ALA A 316 -1.25 -4.74 -5.94
N TYR A 317 -0.79 -5.13 -4.75
CA TYR A 317 -0.38 -4.21 -3.69
C TYR A 317 0.72 -3.24 -4.13
N LEU A 318 1.55 -3.62 -5.15
CA LEU A 318 2.58 -2.73 -5.72
C LEU A 318 2.01 -1.52 -6.49
N SER A 319 0.71 -1.49 -6.71
CA SER A 319 -0.03 -0.31 -7.19
C SER A 319 -1.01 0.21 -6.13
N TRP A 320 -1.71 -0.68 -5.41
CA TRP A 320 -2.78 -0.31 -4.49
C TRP A 320 -2.34 0.54 -3.29
N PHE A 321 -1.07 0.47 -2.89
CA PHE A 321 -0.55 1.36 -1.86
C PHE A 321 -0.63 2.85 -2.24
N MET A 322 -0.78 3.18 -3.54
CA MET A 322 -0.98 4.54 -4.05
C MET A 322 -2.46 4.86 -4.32
N LEU A 323 -3.35 3.86 -4.36
CA LEU A 323 -4.73 4.02 -4.81
C LEU A 323 -5.48 5.11 -4.04
N GLY A 324 -5.39 5.09 -2.72
CA GLY A 324 -6.01 6.13 -1.88
C GLY A 324 -5.50 7.53 -2.21
N LEU A 325 -4.20 7.67 -2.49
CA LEU A 325 -3.59 8.95 -2.89
C LEU A 325 -4.10 9.41 -4.26
N ILE A 326 -4.22 8.50 -5.24
CA ILE A 326 -4.75 8.81 -6.57
C ILE A 326 -6.19 9.34 -6.48
N ILE A 327 -7.02 8.72 -5.65
CA ILE A 327 -8.43 9.12 -5.51
C ILE A 327 -8.56 10.47 -4.82
N VAL A 328 -7.84 10.68 -3.70
CA VAL A 328 -8.04 11.87 -2.85
C VAL A 328 -7.36 13.13 -3.38
N TYR A 329 -6.26 12.98 -4.12
CA TYR A 329 -5.38 14.09 -4.51
C TYR A 329 -6.13 15.26 -5.17
N PRO A 330 -6.94 15.06 -6.23
CA PRO A 330 -7.63 16.17 -6.90
C PRO A 330 -8.56 16.93 -5.96
N PHE A 331 -9.29 16.21 -5.09
CA PHE A 331 -10.23 16.81 -4.14
C PHE A 331 -9.55 17.75 -3.12
N LEU A 332 -8.29 17.51 -2.79
CA LEU A 332 -7.56 18.32 -1.82
C LEU A 332 -6.74 19.44 -2.46
N LYS A 333 -6.65 19.45 -3.79
CA LYS A 333 -5.89 20.46 -4.55
C LYS A 333 -6.76 21.49 -5.26
N GLN A 334 -7.96 21.11 -5.71
CA GLN A 334 -8.84 21.98 -6.47
C GLN A 334 -10.31 21.66 -6.16
N GLN A 335 -11.17 22.66 -6.23
CA GLN A 335 -12.61 22.46 -6.06
C GLN A 335 -13.25 22.09 -7.39
N PHE A 336 -13.85 20.90 -7.45
CA PHE A 336 -14.55 20.36 -8.62
C PHE A 336 -16.06 20.25 -8.42
N PHE A 337 -16.51 20.16 -7.19
CA PHE A 337 -17.90 19.93 -6.83
C PHE A 337 -18.38 21.00 -5.83
N LYS A 338 -19.65 21.40 -5.92
CA LYS A 338 -20.25 22.36 -4.99
C LYS A 338 -20.10 21.88 -3.54
N ASN A 339 -20.44 20.63 -3.28
CA ASN A 339 -20.33 19.98 -1.96
C ASN A 339 -19.18 18.98 -1.94
N GLN A 340 -17.95 19.43 -2.27
CA GLN A 340 -16.79 18.57 -2.46
C GLN A 340 -16.43 17.71 -1.25
N TYR A 341 -16.57 18.26 -0.05
CA TYR A 341 -16.27 17.50 1.17
C TYR A 341 -17.26 16.35 1.37
N ALA A 342 -18.55 16.58 1.13
CA ALA A 342 -19.55 15.53 1.20
C ALA A 342 -19.34 14.42 0.14
N VAL A 343 -18.88 14.78 -1.07
CA VAL A 343 -18.52 13.81 -2.11
C VAL A 343 -17.30 13.00 -1.66
N LEU A 344 -16.25 13.66 -1.15
CA LEU A 344 -15.05 12.98 -0.65
C LEU A 344 -15.37 12.02 0.50
N GLY A 345 -16.20 12.44 1.47
CA GLY A 345 -16.63 11.55 2.56
C GLY A 345 -17.40 10.32 2.07
N THR A 346 -18.24 10.48 1.03
CA THR A 346 -18.95 9.35 0.41
C THR A 346 -17.96 8.39 -0.27
N ILE A 347 -16.97 8.93 -0.99
CA ILE A 347 -15.93 8.13 -1.65
C ILE A 347 -15.09 7.37 -0.62
N LEU A 348 -14.67 8.03 0.47
CA LEU A 348 -13.95 7.40 1.56
C LEU A 348 -14.77 6.25 2.18
N GLY A 349 -16.06 6.50 2.44
CA GLY A 349 -16.98 5.50 2.97
C GLY A 349 -17.08 4.29 2.04
N ALA A 350 -17.34 4.49 0.75
CA ALA A 350 -17.43 3.42 -0.24
C ALA A 350 -16.10 2.65 -0.40
N TYR A 351 -14.98 3.38 -0.48
CA TYR A 351 -13.65 2.82 -0.60
C TYR A 351 -13.31 1.89 0.58
N PHE A 352 -13.56 2.36 1.80
CA PHE A 352 -13.27 1.55 2.98
C PHE A 352 -14.28 0.42 3.18
N THR A 353 -15.57 0.63 2.87
CA THR A 353 -16.59 -0.43 2.95
C THR A 353 -16.20 -1.63 2.08
N PHE A 354 -15.67 -1.40 0.88
CA PHE A 354 -15.17 -2.47 0.04
C PHE A 354 -14.02 -3.24 0.71
N THR A 355 -13.02 -2.53 1.25
CA THR A 355 -11.92 -3.13 2.01
C THR A 355 -12.45 -3.91 3.22
N PHE A 356 -13.38 -3.32 3.99
CA PHE A 356 -13.95 -3.93 5.18
C PHE A 356 -14.72 -5.24 4.86
N ILE A 357 -15.51 -5.23 3.80
CA ILE A 357 -16.25 -6.43 3.37
C ILE A 357 -15.27 -7.55 3.01
N LEU A 358 -14.24 -7.26 2.23
CA LEU A 358 -13.28 -8.27 1.81
C LEU A 358 -12.47 -8.82 3.00
N GLU A 359 -11.96 -7.96 3.87
CA GLU A 359 -11.04 -8.34 4.95
C GLU A 359 -11.75 -8.91 6.20
N VAL A 360 -12.95 -8.41 6.52
CA VAL A 360 -13.64 -8.75 7.78
C VAL A 360 -14.78 -9.73 7.57
N ILE A 361 -15.60 -9.55 6.51
CA ILE A 361 -16.81 -10.35 6.29
C ILE A 361 -16.46 -11.61 5.48
N ILE A 362 -15.76 -11.46 4.37
CA ILE A 362 -15.41 -12.58 3.49
C ILE A 362 -14.17 -13.32 4.02
N GLY A 363 -13.31 -12.63 4.80
CA GLY A 363 -12.09 -13.22 5.33
C GLY A 363 -11.07 -13.50 4.24
N TYR A 364 -10.86 -12.56 3.34
CA TYR A 364 -9.92 -12.67 2.22
C TYR A 364 -8.49 -12.78 2.77
N ARG A 365 -7.99 -14.00 2.86
CA ARG A 365 -6.58 -14.31 3.16
C ARG A 365 -5.92 -14.97 1.97
#